data_a542c445049ef8fb8773fcef12d13df8
#
_entry.id   a542c445049ef8fb8773fcef12d13df8
#
_cell.length_a   1.000
_cell.length_b   1.000
_cell.length_c   1.000
_cell.angle_alpha   90.00
_cell.angle_beta   90.00
_cell.angle_gamma   90.00
#
_symmetry.space_group_name_H-M   'P 1'
#
loop_
_entity.id
_entity.type
_entity.pdbx_description
1 polymer ?
#
loop_
_entity_poly.entity_id
_entity_poly.type
_entity_poly.pdbx_seq_one_letter_code
_entity_poly.pdbx_strand_id
1 'polypeptide(L)'
;MSKVFGYPEYDEKGEKILTTYDNEYKAMMMDIRVYRMKAGETRTFLREGEETAVLLLSGNITYKWNGNEAAATRKDVFTEGPWCVHGCTGTEITVVANAESQILVQCTKNEKDFGARLYKPEDAPWGYSCVGKFGNVAKRRVNTIFDHDISPESNMVLGEVLNDRGNWSGYLPHRHPQPETYFFKFDHPEGFGASFVGDQVFKSTDESFSAIPGGELHPQAVAPGYQMYTCWMIRHIDGNPWLQTD
;
A
#
# COMPACT_ATOMS: atom_id res chain seq x y z
N MET A 1 -4.44 24.76 -1.56
CA MET A 1 -4.03 23.67 -0.67
C MET A 1 -3.99 22.40 -1.49
N SER A 2 -2.96 21.57 -1.34
CA SER A 2 -2.92 20.24 -1.95
C SER A 2 -4.09 19.42 -1.43
N LYS A 3 -4.71 18.61 -2.27
CA LYS A 3 -5.66 17.61 -1.79
C LYS A 3 -4.90 16.56 -0.97
N VAL A 4 -5.51 16.11 0.11
CA VAL A 4 -4.91 15.13 1.04
C VAL A 4 -5.76 13.88 1.21
N PHE A 5 -6.89 13.78 0.49
CA PHE A 5 -7.79 12.62 0.51
C PHE A 5 -8.55 12.50 -0.81
N GLY A 6 -8.82 11.25 -1.27
CA GLY A 6 -9.50 10.99 -2.52
C GLY A 6 -10.41 9.76 -2.51
N TYR A 7 -11.41 9.81 -3.42
CA TYR A 7 -12.36 8.73 -3.70
C TYR A 7 -12.34 8.44 -5.21
N PRO A 8 -11.22 7.87 -5.73
CA PRO A 8 -11.09 7.65 -7.16
C PRO A 8 -11.99 6.50 -7.63
N GLU A 9 -12.47 6.61 -8.86
CA GLU A 9 -13.23 5.56 -9.52
C GLU A 9 -12.33 4.78 -10.49
N TYR A 10 -12.75 3.56 -10.86
CA TYR A 10 -12.13 2.81 -11.94
C TYR A 10 -12.53 3.35 -13.30
N ASP A 11 -11.61 3.42 -14.20
CA ASP A 11 -11.91 3.65 -15.61
C ASP A 11 -12.45 2.39 -16.30
N GLU A 12 -12.77 2.51 -17.59
CA GLU A 12 -13.28 1.40 -18.40
C GLU A 12 -12.30 0.23 -18.56
N LYS A 13 -11.01 0.47 -18.33
CA LYS A 13 -9.93 -0.52 -18.37
C LYS A 13 -9.64 -1.15 -17.01
N GLY A 14 -10.43 -0.83 -15.99
CA GLY A 14 -10.24 -1.33 -14.64
C GLY A 14 -9.04 -0.71 -13.90
N GLU A 15 -8.58 0.48 -14.31
CA GLU A 15 -7.53 1.24 -13.64
C GLU A 15 -8.12 2.30 -12.73
N LYS A 16 -7.59 2.42 -11.52
CA LYS A 16 -7.89 3.45 -10.54
C LYS A 16 -6.60 4.15 -10.16
N ILE A 17 -6.51 5.46 -10.42
CA ILE A 17 -5.33 6.28 -10.13
C ILE A 17 -5.49 6.90 -8.74
N LEU A 18 -4.55 6.67 -7.85
CA LEU A 18 -4.47 7.32 -6.54
C LEU A 18 -3.59 8.56 -6.62
N THR A 19 -2.31 8.40 -6.87
CA THR A 19 -1.35 9.49 -6.98
C THR A 19 -0.53 9.37 -8.27
N THR A 20 -0.09 10.50 -8.82
CA THR A 20 0.89 10.56 -9.90
C THR A 20 1.85 11.73 -9.66
N TYR A 21 2.91 11.85 -10.45
CA TYR A 21 3.88 12.94 -10.32
C TYR A 21 3.34 14.31 -10.76
N ASP A 22 2.17 14.37 -11.40
CA ASP A 22 1.60 15.58 -12.02
C ASP A 22 0.15 15.89 -11.57
N ASN A 23 -0.52 14.98 -10.86
CA ASN A 23 -1.85 15.25 -10.33
C ASN A 23 -1.82 16.08 -9.02
N GLU A 24 -2.99 16.35 -8.44
CA GLU A 24 -3.12 17.11 -7.21
C GLU A 24 -2.43 16.48 -5.98
N TYR A 25 -2.01 15.23 -6.09
CA TYR A 25 -1.31 14.46 -5.05
C TYR A 25 0.19 14.28 -5.32
N LYS A 26 0.76 15.03 -6.27
CA LYS A 26 2.19 14.94 -6.69
C LYS A 26 3.21 15.07 -5.54
N ALA A 27 2.79 15.68 -4.43
CA ALA A 27 3.63 15.79 -3.23
C ALA A 27 3.96 14.42 -2.60
N MET A 28 3.25 13.35 -2.96
CA MET A 28 3.55 11.99 -2.52
C MET A 28 4.80 11.42 -3.20
N MET A 29 5.24 12.00 -4.32
CA MET A 29 6.43 11.59 -5.09
C MET A 29 6.36 10.13 -5.55
N MET A 30 5.16 9.59 -5.67
CA MET A 30 4.88 8.21 -6.09
C MET A 30 3.76 8.19 -7.14
N ASP A 31 3.85 7.28 -8.11
CA ASP A 31 2.75 6.86 -8.97
C ASP A 31 2.14 5.59 -8.37
N ILE A 32 0.91 5.69 -7.86
CA ILE A 32 0.21 4.59 -7.20
C ILE A 32 -1.12 4.36 -7.89
N ARG A 33 -1.34 3.12 -8.30
CA ARG A 33 -2.54 2.71 -9.03
C ARG A 33 -3.07 1.38 -8.51
N VAL A 34 -4.38 1.18 -8.63
CA VAL A 34 -5.04 -0.09 -8.36
C VAL A 34 -5.70 -0.58 -9.65
N TYR A 35 -5.56 -1.86 -9.93
CA TYR A 35 -6.13 -2.48 -11.12
C TYR A 35 -7.07 -3.62 -10.73
N ARG A 36 -8.26 -3.63 -11.34
CA ARG A 36 -9.12 -4.81 -11.42
C ARG A 36 -8.84 -5.53 -12.73
N MET A 37 -8.55 -6.81 -12.66
CA MET A 37 -8.21 -7.64 -13.80
C MET A 37 -9.23 -8.76 -13.94
N LYS A 38 -9.72 -8.98 -15.15
CA LYS A 38 -10.56 -10.13 -15.49
C LYS A 38 -9.70 -11.37 -15.68
N ALA A 39 -10.28 -12.55 -15.51
CA ALA A 39 -9.60 -13.81 -15.83
C ALA A 39 -9.08 -13.80 -17.29
N GLY A 40 -7.82 -14.20 -17.48
CA GLY A 40 -7.12 -14.17 -18.76
C GLY A 40 -6.47 -12.83 -19.13
N GLU A 41 -6.75 -11.77 -18.38
CA GLU A 41 -6.14 -10.45 -18.63
C GLU A 41 -4.66 -10.46 -18.23
N THR A 42 -3.85 -9.76 -19.01
CA THR A 42 -2.41 -9.60 -18.76
C THR A 42 -2.08 -8.12 -18.71
N ARG A 43 -1.28 -7.72 -17.72
CA ARG A 43 -0.70 -6.38 -17.61
C ARG A 43 0.80 -6.47 -17.42
N THR A 44 1.52 -5.60 -18.12
CA THR A 44 2.98 -5.49 -18.03
C THR A 44 3.37 -4.10 -17.57
N PHE A 45 4.24 -4.04 -16.58
CA PHE A 45 4.79 -2.83 -16.02
C PHE A 45 6.30 -2.80 -16.31
N LEU A 46 6.72 -1.83 -17.11
CA LEU A 46 8.11 -1.54 -17.41
C LEU A 46 8.31 -0.04 -17.21
N ARG A 47 9.17 0.35 -16.28
CA ARG A 47 9.42 1.74 -15.89
C ARG A 47 10.91 2.04 -15.90
N GLU A 48 11.37 2.85 -16.84
CA GLU A 48 12.74 3.35 -16.86
C GLU A 48 12.91 4.51 -15.86
N GLY A 49 13.98 4.49 -15.05
CA GLY A 49 14.23 5.48 -14.01
C GLY A 49 13.31 5.38 -12.80
N GLU A 50 12.55 4.31 -12.69
CA GLU A 50 11.63 4.05 -11.58
C GLU A 50 11.74 2.62 -11.08
N GLU A 51 11.64 2.44 -9.77
CA GLU A 51 11.35 1.13 -9.19
C GLU A 51 9.85 0.88 -9.14
N THR A 52 9.45 -0.38 -9.17
CA THR A 52 8.04 -0.79 -9.22
C THR A 52 7.78 -1.94 -8.26
N ALA A 53 6.76 -1.79 -7.42
CA ALA A 53 6.22 -2.85 -6.60
C ALA A 53 4.80 -3.19 -7.04
N VAL A 54 4.50 -4.48 -7.22
CA VAL A 54 3.18 -4.99 -7.63
C VAL A 54 2.67 -5.93 -6.56
N LEU A 55 1.68 -5.47 -5.79
CA LEU A 55 1.07 -6.17 -4.65
C LEU A 55 -0.25 -6.81 -5.08
N LEU A 56 -0.44 -8.10 -4.81
CA LEU A 56 -1.74 -8.78 -4.96
C LEU A 56 -2.63 -8.43 -3.77
N LEU A 57 -3.77 -7.78 -4.02
CA LEU A 57 -4.79 -7.51 -3.01
C LEU A 57 -5.79 -8.66 -2.87
N SER A 58 -6.22 -9.22 -4.00
CA SER A 58 -7.09 -10.42 -4.02
C SER A 58 -7.05 -11.10 -5.38
N GLY A 59 -7.36 -12.40 -5.42
CA GLY A 59 -7.50 -13.18 -6.64
C GLY A 59 -6.44 -14.27 -6.80
N ASN A 60 -6.25 -14.71 -8.04
CA ASN A 60 -5.25 -15.69 -8.45
C ASN A 60 -4.54 -15.18 -9.69
N ILE A 61 -3.22 -15.01 -9.59
CA ILE A 61 -2.38 -14.48 -10.65
C ILE A 61 -1.11 -15.28 -10.83
N THR A 62 -0.46 -15.07 -11.96
CA THR A 62 0.92 -15.48 -12.22
C THR A 62 1.76 -14.24 -12.42
N TYR A 63 2.79 -14.05 -11.57
CA TYR A 63 3.84 -13.07 -11.79
C TYR A 63 4.91 -13.61 -12.71
N LYS A 64 5.45 -12.76 -13.62
CA LYS A 64 6.62 -13.03 -14.42
C LYS A 64 7.56 -11.84 -14.39
N TRP A 65 8.86 -12.07 -14.13
CA TRP A 65 9.88 -11.02 -14.08
C TRP A 65 11.27 -11.62 -14.30
N ASN A 66 12.12 -10.98 -15.10
CA ASN A 66 13.52 -11.38 -15.29
C ASN A 66 13.71 -12.88 -15.53
N GLY A 67 12.83 -13.53 -16.32
CA GLY A 67 12.87 -14.97 -16.59
C GLY A 67 12.34 -15.85 -15.45
N ASN A 68 11.92 -15.28 -14.34
CA ASN A 68 11.25 -15.99 -13.25
C ASN A 68 9.73 -15.98 -13.44
N GLU A 69 9.08 -16.97 -12.82
CA GLU A 69 7.61 -17.08 -12.78
C GLU A 69 7.17 -17.60 -11.40
N ALA A 70 6.07 -17.06 -10.87
CA ALA A 70 5.47 -17.53 -9.64
C ALA A 70 3.94 -17.37 -9.66
N ALA A 71 3.23 -18.44 -9.29
CA ALA A 71 1.80 -18.37 -9.02
C ALA A 71 1.56 -17.78 -7.63
N ALA A 72 0.59 -16.89 -7.51
CA ALA A 72 0.20 -16.25 -6.27
C ALA A 72 -1.33 -16.27 -6.15
N THR A 73 -1.79 -16.64 -4.97
CA THR A 73 -3.22 -16.63 -4.64
C THR A 73 -3.43 -15.91 -3.32
N ARG A 74 -4.40 -15.02 -3.29
CA ARG A 74 -4.81 -14.30 -2.09
C ARG A 74 -6.32 -14.14 -2.13
N LYS A 75 -7.02 -14.79 -1.20
CA LYS A 75 -8.48 -14.69 -1.12
C LYS A 75 -8.91 -13.24 -0.87
N ASP A 76 -8.32 -12.63 0.14
CA ASP A 76 -8.56 -11.24 0.52
C ASP A 76 -7.43 -10.74 1.45
N VAL A 77 -7.39 -9.43 1.66
CA VAL A 77 -6.39 -8.76 2.51
C VAL A 77 -6.63 -8.93 4.02
N PHE A 78 -7.79 -9.44 4.44
CA PHE A 78 -8.18 -9.57 5.85
C PHE A 78 -7.72 -10.90 6.45
N THR A 79 -7.62 -11.94 5.63
CA THR A 79 -7.38 -13.32 6.07
C THR A 79 -6.03 -13.87 5.64
N GLU A 80 -5.41 -13.34 4.58
CA GLU A 80 -4.17 -13.88 4.01
C GLU A 80 -3.07 -12.82 3.91
N GLY A 81 -1.82 -13.28 3.96
CA GLY A 81 -0.64 -12.42 3.84
C GLY A 81 -0.37 -11.96 2.40
N PRO A 82 0.56 -11.01 2.22
CA PRO A 82 0.83 -10.38 0.93
C PRO A 82 1.65 -11.28 -0.02
N TRP A 83 1.44 -11.06 -1.32
CA TRP A 83 2.31 -11.48 -2.40
C TRP A 83 2.71 -10.23 -3.18
N CYS A 84 4.00 -9.93 -3.29
CA CYS A 84 4.48 -8.73 -3.96
C CYS A 84 5.76 -9.02 -4.74
N VAL A 85 5.81 -8.57 -6.00
CA VAL A 85 7.06 -8.47 -6.76
C VAL A 85 7.52 -7.03 -6.71
N HIS A 86 8.77 -6.79 -6.29
CA HIS A 86 9.42 -5.50 -6.26
C HIS A 86 10.67 -5.56 -7.13
N GLY A 87 10.78 -4.66 -8.10
CA GLY A 87 11.88 -4.58 -9.07
C GLY A 87 12.44 -3.17 -9.18
N CYS A 88 13.75 -3.08 -9.44
CA CYS A 88 14.45 -1.83 -9.73
C CYS A 88 14.09 -1.28 -11.12
N THR A 89 14.68 -0.14 -11.47
CA THR A 89 14.55 0.48 -12.81
C THR A 89 14.75 -0.54 -13.92
N GLY A 90 13.93 -0.46 -14.98
CA GLY A 90 14.01 -1.34 -16.17
C GLY A 90 13.58 -2.80 -15.92
N THR A 91 13.12 -3.15 -14.71
CA THR A 91 12.53 -4.47 -14.48
C THR A 91 11.14 -4.57 -15.11
N GLU A 92 10.97 -5.46 -16.07
CA GLU A 92 9.66 -5.79 -16.60
C GLU A 92 8.94 -6.76 -15.67
N ILE A 93 7.80 -6.34 -15.13
CA ILE A 93 6.94 -7.17 -14.29
C ILE A 93 5.63 -7.41 -15.04
N THR A 94 5.36 -8.65 -15.42
CA THR A 94 4.09 -9.05 -16.05
C THR A 94 3.22 -9.81 -15.06
N VAL A 95 1.95 -9.45 -15.01
CA VAL A 95 0.91 -10.12 -14.21
C VAL A 95 -0.11 -10.72 -15.17
N VAL A 96 -0.34 -12.02 -15.05
CA VAL A 96 -1.42 -12.74 -15.74
C VAL A 96 -2.49 -13.09 -14.71
N ALA A 97 -3.71 -12.62 -14.89
CA ALA A 97 -4.84 -12.95 -14.02
C ALA A 97 -5.42 -14.32 -14.38
N ASN A 98 -5.28 -15.31 -13.50
CA ASN A 98 -5.86 -16.64 -13.69
C ASN A 98 -7.35 -16.70 -13.28
N ALA A 99 -7.77 -15.74 -12.43
CA ALA A 99 -9.15 -15.48 -12.04
C ALA A 99 -9.36 -13.97 -11.93
N GLU A 100 -10.57 -13.51 -11.64
CA GLU A 100 -10.81 -12.11 -11.30
C GLU A 100 -9.88 -11.71 -10.14
N SER A 101 -9.11 -10.64 -10.31
CA SER A 101 -8.03 -10.27 -9.40
C SER A 101 -7.91 -8.77 -9.25
N GLN A 102 -7.39 -8.34 -8.10
CA GLN A 102 -7.09 -6.94 -7.82
C GLN A 102 -5.62 -6.81 -7.40
N ILE A 103 -4.90 -5.89 -8.03
CA ILE A 103 -3.51 -5.58 -7.70
C ILE A 103 -3.33 -4.09 -7.42
N LEU A 104 -2.37 -3.76 -6.56
CA LEU A 104 -1.89 -2.40 -6.33
C LEU A 104 -0.47 -2.30 -6.88
N VAL A 105 -0.21 -1.21 -7.62
CA VAL A 105 1.10 -0.92 -8.19
C VAL A 105 1.60 0.39 -7.59
N GLN A 106 2.78 0.35 -6.98
CA GLN A 106 3.48 1.50 -6.41
C GLN A 106 4.79 1.69 -7.17
N CYS A 107 5.02 2.91 -7.69
CA CYS A 107 6.25 3.28 -8.38
C CYS A 107 6.83 4.57 -7.80
N THR A 108 8.15 4.69 -7.80
CA THR A 108 8.83 5.96 -7.52
C THR A 108 10.15 6.06 -8.29
N LYS A 109 10.66 7.28 -8.43
CA LYS A 109 11.96 7.54 -9.07
C LYS A 109 13.08 6.87 -8.30
N ASN A 110 13.82 6.01 -8.99
CA ASN A 110 15.03 5.35 -8.49
C ASN A 110 15.88 4.84 -9.65
N GLU A 111 17.10 5.34 -9.76
CA GLU A 111 18.07 4.95 -10.80
C GLU A 111 18.96 3.77 -10.37
N LYS A 112 18.83 3.29 -9.11
CA LYS A 112 19.67 2.22 -8.59
C LYS A 112 19.23 0.88 -9.14
N ASP A 113 20.19 0.05 -9.52
CA ASP A 113 19.98 -1.35 -9.87
C ASP A 113 20.19 -2.23 -8.63
N PHE A 114 19.11 -2.85 -8.15
CA PHE A 114 19.14 -3.80 -7.04
C PHE A 114 18.44 -5.13 -7.40
N GLY A 115 18.11 -5.30 -8.70
CA GLY A 115 17.43 -6.47 -9.20
C GLY A 115 15.93 -6.49 -8.87
N ALA A 116 15.38 -7.70 -8.74
CA ALA A 116 13.98 -7.88 -8.38
C ALA A 116 13.78 -9.03 -7.41
N ARG A 117 12.80 -8.88 -6.50
CA ARG A 117 12.47 -9.87 -5.47
C ARG A 117 10.97 -10.12 -5.40
N LEU A 118 10.59 -11.39 -5.22
CA LEU A 118 9.25 -11.80 -4.81
C LEU A 118 9.21 -11.88 -3.29
N TYR A 119 8.27 -11.18 -2.68
CA TYR A 119 7.90 -11.30 -1.27
C TYR A 119 6.63 -12.14 -1.17
N LYS A 120 6.67 -13.15 -0.31
CA LYS A 120 5.57 -14.06 -0.03
C LYS A 120 5.02 -13.83 1.38
N PRO A 121 3.86 -14.42 1.74
CA PRO A 121 3.30 -14.28 3.09
C PRO A 121 4.27 -14.60 4.23
N GLU A 122 5.16 -15.57 4.04
CA GLU A 122 6.18 -15.95 5.02
C GLU A 122 7.32 -14.94 5.17
N ASP A 123 7.57 -14.09 4.15
CA ASP A 123 8.60 -13.04 4.19
C ASP A 123 8.10 -11.79 4.94
N ALA A 124 6.77 -11.61 5.04
CA ALA A 124 6.12 -10.47 5.69
C ALA A 124 5.03 -10.94 6.67
N PRO A 125 5.44 -11.64 7.76
CA PRO A 125 4.48 -12.15 8.74
C PRO A 125 3.76 -11.03 9.49
N TRP A 126 2.50 -11.27 9.84
CA TRP A 126 1.73 -10.36 10.67
C TRP A 126 2.26 -10.32 12.11
N GLY A 127 2.60 -9.13 12.58
CA GLY A 127 2.88 -8.83 13.99
C GLY A 127 1.72 -8.06 14.63
N TYR A 128 1.75 -7.93 15.97
CA TYR A 128 0.80 -7.09 16.71
C TYR A 128 1.52 -5.84 17.24
N SER A 129 0.90 -4.69 17.04
CA SER A 129 1.34 -3.41 17.61
C SER A 129 0.34 -2.93 18.70
N CYS A 130 0.83 -2.16 19.66
CA CYS A 130 0.05 -1.54 20.75
C CYS A 130 -0.76 -2.51 21.63
N VAL A 131 -0.29 -3.74 21.79
CA VAL A 131 -0.93 -4.73 22.67
C VAL A 131 -0.91 -4.23 24.11
N GLY A 132 -2.06 -4.28 24.79
CA GLY A 132 -2.22 -3.86 26.18
C GLY A 132 -2.31 -2.34 26.38
N LYS A 133 -2.00 -1.54 25.35
CA LYS A 133 -2.08 -0.08 25.43
C LYS A 133 -3.52 0.40 25.18
N PHE A 134 -3.95 1.44 25.90
CA PHE A 134 -5.27 2.10 25.72
C PHE A 134 -6.46 1.13 25.76
N GLY A 135 -6.44 0.11 26.63
CA GLY A 135 -7.50 -0.89 26.64
C GLY A 135 -7.60 -1.72 25.36
N ASN A 136 -6.51 -1.86 24.62
CA ASN A 136 -6.41 -2.53 23.32
C ASN A 136 -7.15 -1.84 22.15
N VAL A 137 -7.72 -0.65 22.32
CA VAL A 137 -8.40 0.04 21.20
C VAL A 137 -7.44 0.57 20.13
N ALA A 138 -6.13 0.56 20.39
CA ALA A 138 -5.10 0.83 19.40
C ALA A 138 -4.33 -0.44 18.96
N LYS A 139 -4.74 -1.61 19.43
CA LYS A 139 -4.15 -2.89 19.00
C LYS A 139 -4.51 -3.14 17.54
N ARG A 140 -3.50 -3.45 16.74
CA ARG A 140 -3.64 -3.73 15.32
C ARG A 140 -2.63 -4.77 14.87
N ARG A 141 -2.92 -5.44 13.76
CA ARG A 141 -1.94 -6.28 13.07
C ARG A 141 -1.20 -5.43 12.05
N VAL A 142 0.11 -5.61 11.98
CA VAL A 142 0.98 -4.88 11.04
C VAL A 142 1.91 -5.88 10.37
N ASN A 143 2.14 -5.73 9.08
CA ASN A 143 3.28 -6.32 8.40
C ASN A 143 4.06 -5.24 7.64
N THR A 144 5.35 -5.50 7.42
CA THR A 144 6.22 -4.74 6.53
C THR A 144 6.65 -5.68 5.43
N ILE A 145 6.30 -5.36 4.19
CA ILE A 145 6.69 -6.16 3.02
C ILE A 145 8.14 -5.84 2.71
N PHE A 146 8.46 -4.55 2.61
CA PHE A 146 9.83 -4.06 2.57
C PHE A 146 9.90 -2.60 3.08
N ASP A 147 11.03 -2.27 3.64
CA ASP A 147 11.43 -0.95 4.11
C ASP A 147 12.94 -0.76 3.86
N HIS A 148 13.53 0.28 4.46
CA HIS A 148 14.96 0.57 4.31
C HIS A 148 15.87 -0.54 4.87
N ASP A 149 15.47 -1.24 5.91
CA ASP A 149 16.27 -2.31 6.50
C ASP A 149 16.25 -3.58 5.64
N ILE A 150 15.12 -3.86 4.98
CA ILE A 150 14.91 -5.02 4.11
C ILE A 150 15.44 -4.78 2.69
N SER A 151 15.32 -3.55 2.18
CA SER A 151 15.73 -3.14 0.83
C SER A 151 16.36 -1.74 0.86
N PRO A 152 17.62 -1.60 1.29
CA PRO A 152 18.27 -0.29 1.52
C PRO A 152 18.52 0.54 0.25
N GLU A 153 18.48 -0.08 -0.92
CA GLU A 153 18.55 0.63 -2.20
C GLU A 153 17.20 1.19 -2.67
N SER A 154 16.11 0.71 -2.10
CA SER A 154 14.76 1.18 -2.42
C SER A 154 14.53 2.61 -1.91
N ASN A 155 13.77 3.37 -2.66
CA ASN A 155 13.25 4.68 -2.26
C ASN A 155 11.80 4.57 -1.72
N MET A 156 11.27 3.37 -1.55
CA MET A 156 9.89 3.11 -1.10
C MET A 156 9.86 2.25 0.16
N VAL A 157 8.75 2.36 0.86
CA VAL A 157 8.27 1.40 1.87
C VAL A 157 6.91 0.89 1.44
N LEU A 158 6.63 -0.36 1.68
CA LEU A 158 5.33 -0.98 1.46
C LEU A 158 4.99 -1.92 2.61
N GLY A 159 3.81 -1.74 3.19
CA GLY A 159 3.32 -2.62 4.22
C GLY A 159 1.81 -2.54 4.39
N GLU A 160 1.29 -3.29 5.35
CA GLU A 160 -0.13 -3.44 5.57
C GLU A 160 -0.48 -3.35 7.05
N VAL A 161 -1.63 -2.75 7.36
CA VAL A 161 -2.22 -2.72 8.69
C VAL A 161 -3.63 -3.26 8.63
N LEU A 162 -3.98 -4.10 9.62
CA LEU A 162 -5.35 -4.54 9.85
C LEU A 162 -5.83 -4.05 11.20
N ASN A 163 -6.87 -3.23 11.17
CA ASN A 163 -7.58 -2.75 12.34
C ASN A 163 -8.80 -3.62 12.59
N ASP A 164 -8.91 -4.14 13.81
CA ASP A 164 -10.14 -4.76 14.28
C ASP A 164 -11.22 -3.69 14.53
N ARG A 165 -12.48 -4.14 14.67
CA ARG A 165 -13.67 -3.31 14.83
C ARG A 165 -13.54 -2.28 15.95
N GLY A 166 -13.71 -1.00 15.62
CA GLY A 166 -13.61 0.11 16.58
C GLY A 166 -12.19 0.51 16.97
N ASN A 167 -11.16 -0.13 16.41
CA ASN A 167 -9.78 0.14 16.79
C ASN A 167 -9.17 1.31 16.00
N TRP A 168 -8.07 1.81 16.56
CA TRP A 168 -7.27 2.90 15.98
C TRP A 168 -5.93 2.38 15.46
N SER A 169 -5.40 3.02 14.41
CA SER A 169 -4.01 2.89 13.93
C SER A 169 -3.34 4.26 13.81
N GLY A 170 -2.01 4.25 13.57
CA GLY A 170 -1.26 5.49 13.67
C GLY A 170 -1.34 6.12 15.07
N TYR A 171 -1.61 5.33 16.10
CA TYR A 171 -1.78 5.75 17.48
C TYR A 171 -0.66 5.17 18.38
N LEU A 172 0.08 5.97 19.17
CA LEU A 172 -0.12 7.44 19.36
C LEU A 172 0.04 8.19 18.03
N PRO A 173 -0.68 9.34 17.88
CA PRO A 173 -0.49 10.17 16.70
C PRO A 173 0.98 10.56 16.54
N HIS A 174 1.54 10.30 15.38
CA HIS A 174 2.93 10.58 15.06
C HIS A 174 3.04 11.30 13.72
N ARG A 175 4.22 11.81 13.45
CA ARG A 175 4.57 12.46 12.19
C ARG A 175 6.00 12.12 11.82
N HIS A 176 6.29 12.12 10.53
CA HIS A 176 7.63 11.99 9.96
C HIS A 176 7.76 12.86 8.71
N PRO A 177 8.97 13.24 8.29
CA PRO A 177 9.17 14.14 7.15
C PRO A 177 8.82 13.50 5.80
N GLN A 178 8.82 12.19 5.69
CA GLN A 178 8.53 11.45 4.47
C GLN A 178 7.04 11.52 4.13
N PRO A 179 6.65 11.74 2.84
CA PRO A 179 5.26 11.65 2.44
C PRO A 179 4.78 10.19 2.45
N GLU A 180 3.51 10.00 2.80
CA GLU A 180 2.89 8.69 2.94
C GLU A 180 1.53 8.65 2.25
N THR A 181 1.18 7.50 1.68
CA THR A 181 -0.14 7.26 1.10
C THR A 181 -0.76 6.03 1.75
N TYR A 182 -2.01 6.16 2.18
CA TYR A 182 -2.82 5.04 2.67
C TYR A 182 -3.90 4.69 1.67
N PHE A 183 -4.02 3.42 1.31
CA PHE A 183 -5.17 2.89 0.56
C PHE A 183 -5.99 2.01 1.48
N PHE A 184 -7.31 2.25 1.54
CA PHE A 184 -8.21 1.60 2.48
C PHE A 184 -9.07 0.54 1.83
N LYS A 185 -9.29 -0.58 2.54
CA LYS A 185 -10.36 -1.53 2.25
C LYS A 185 -11.13 -1.86 3.53
N PHE A 186 -12.37 -2.24 3.38
CA PHE A 186 -13.22 -2.67 4.47
C PHE A 186 -13.72 -4.09 4.22
N ASP A 187 -13.97 -4.85 5.30
CA ASP A 187 -14.50 -6.23 5.22
C ASP A 187 -15.95 -6.28 4.72
N HIS A 188 -16.62 -5.12 4.66
CA HIS A 188 -17.94 -4.91 4.09
C HIS A 188 -17.94 -3.67 3.19
N PRO A 189 -18.65 -3.68 2.04
CA PRO A 189 -18.65 -2.55 1.09
C PRO A 189 -19.13 -1.22 1.69
N GLU A 190 -20.04 -1.25 2.67
CA GLU A 190 -20.56 -0.10 3.40
C GLU A 190 -19.66 0.32 4.57
N GLY A 191 -18.56 -0.37 4.81
CA GLY A 191 -17.61 -0.09 5.87
C GLY A 191 -17.04 1.31 5.78
N PHE A 192 -16.78 1.90 6.93
CA PHE A 192 -16.18 3.24 7.01
C PHE A 192 -15.33 3.44 8.25
N GLY A 193 -14.52 4.47 8.18
CA GLY A 193 -13.67 4.94 9.27
C GLY A 193 -13.42 6.43 9.18
N ALA A 194 -12.43 6.89 9.93
CA ALA A 194 -11.94 8.26 9.87
C ALA A 194 -10.44 8.26 9.60
N SER A 195 -10.00 9.05 8.64
CA SER A 195 -8.60 9.34 8.34
C SER A 195 -8.31 10.79 8.72
N PHE A 196 -7.28 10.98 9.53
CA PHE A 196 -6.83 12.31 9.94
C PHE A 196 -5.58 12.67 9.15
N VAL A 197 -5.51 13.91 8.67
CA VAL A 197 -4.31 14.50 8.07
C VAL A 197 -4.15 15.91 8.66
N GLY A 198 -3.23 16.05 9.61
CA GLY A 198 -3.16 17.24 10.45
C GLY A 198 -4.48 17.46 11.19
N ASP A 199 -5.07 18.66 11.03
CA ASP A 199 -6.34 19.04 11.65
C ASP A 199 -7.57 18.66 10.80
N GLN A 200 -7.38 18.08 9.61
CA GLN A 200 -8.47 17.66 8.74
C GLN A 200 -8.89 16.22 9.03
N VAL A 201 -10.19 15.95 8.92
CA VAL A 201 -10.76 14.61 9.12
C VAL A 201 -11.60 14.25 7.90
N PHE A 202 -11.35 13.06 7.35
CA PHE A 202 -12.05 12.52 6.19
C PHE A 202 -12.72 11.19 6.54
N LYS A 203 -13.88 10.94 5.96
CA LYS A 203 -14.51 9.63 6.03
C LYS A 203 -13.75 8.66 5.10
N SER A 204 -13.00 7.72 5.65
CA SER A 204 -12.47 6.61 4.87
C SER A 204 -13.57 5.62 4.53
N THR A 205 -13.64 5.20 3.27
CA THR A 205 -14.56 4.20 2.73
C THR A 205 -13.78 3.16 1.94
N ASP A 206 -14.43 2.08 1.53
CA ASP A 206 -13.78 1.06 0.73
C ASP A 206 -13.16 1.66 -0.53
N GLU A 207 -11.89 1.35 -0.77
CA GLU A 207 -11.06 1.83 -1.88
C GLU A 207 -10.84 3.36 -1.97
N SER A 208 -11.10 4.11 -0.88
CA SER A 208 -10.61 5.47 -0.74
C SER A 208 -9.12 5.51 -0.36
N PHE A 209 -8.49 6.65 -0.45
CA PHE A 209 -7.09 6.81 -0.07
C PHE A 209 -6.79 8.15 0.60
N SER A 210 -5.77 8.17 1.44
CA SER A 210 -5.21 9.35 2.06
C SER A 210 -3.84 9.65 1.47
N ALA A 211 -3.58 10.90 1.12
CA ALA A 211 -2.28 11.40 0.68
C ALA A 211 -1.75 12.34 1.78
N ILE A 212 -0.78 11.88 2.54
CA ILE A 212 -0.30 12.50 3.77
C ILE A 212 1.03 13.20 3.48
N PRO A 213 1.05 14.54 3.41
CA PRO A 213 2.30 15.27 3.27
C PRO A 213 3.21 15.04 4.48
N GLY A 214 4.52 15.09 4.24
CA GLY A 214 5.49 14.98 5.33
C GLY A 214 5.24 16.02 6.43
N GLY A 215 5.34 15.57 7.68
CA GLY A 215 5.14 16.41 8.87
C GLY A 215 3.72 16.46 9.42
N GLU A 216 2.74 15.88 8.75
CA GLU A 216 1.35 15.85 9.22
C GLU A 216 1.10 14.70 10.20
N LEU A 217 0.28 14.95 11.23
CA LEU A 217 -0.25 13.90 12.10
C LEU A 217 -1.30 13.09 11.35
N HIS A 218 -1.26 11.76 11.43
CA HIS A 218 -2.10 10.93 10.56
C HIS A 218 -2.69 9.66 11.23
N PRO A 219 -3.34 9.77 12.41
CA PRO A 219 -4.03 8.63 13.00
C PRO A 219 -5.25 8.22 12.17
N GLN A 220 -5.66 6.95 12.34
CA GLN A 220 -6.80 6.35 11.65
C GLN A 220 -7.72 5.71 12.69
N ALA A 221 -9.02 5.70 12.42
CA ALA A 221 -10.00 4.98 13.24
C ALA A 221 -10.99 4.24 12.35
N VAL A 222 -11.43 3.08 12.81
CA VAL A 222 -12.46 2.29 12.12
C VAL A 222 -13.76 2.28 12.92
N ALA A 223 -14.90 2.31 12.23
CA ALA A 223 -16.21 2.20 12.88
C ALA A 223 -16.38 0.82 13.55
N PRO A 224 -17.11 0.73 14.68
CA PRO A 224 -17.20 -0.50 15.48
C PRO A 224 -17.76 -1.74 14.76
N GLY A 225 -18.47 -1.55 13.65
CA GLY A 225 -19.08 -2.65 12.88
C GLY A 225 -18.13 -3.35 11.89
N TYR A 226 -16.96 -2.77 11.58
CA TYR A 226 -16.15 -3.15 10.43
C TYR A 226 -14.68 -3.37 10.77
N GLN A 227 -14.00 -4.23 10.00
CA GLN A 227 -12.54 -4.26 9.95
C GLN A 227 -12.04 -3.33 8.85
N MET A 228 -10.90 -2.69 9.06
CA MET A 228 -10.25 -1.85 8.07
C MET A 228 -8.85 -2.36 7.77
N TYR A 229 -8.60 -2.60 6.51
CA TYR A 229 -7.27 -2.81 5.95
C TYR A 229 -6.74 -1.47 5.45
N THR A 230 -5.46 -1.22 5.72
CA THR A 230 -4.72 -0.07 5.21
C THR A 230 -3.43 -0.57 4.57
N CYS A 231 -3.28 -0.37 3.26
CA CYS A 231 -1.99 -0.48 2.61
C CYS A 231 -1.25 0.85 2.82
N TRP A 232 -0.10 0.81 3.49
CA TRP A 232 0.70 2.00 3.75
C TRP A 232 1.96 2.00 2.89
N MET A 233 2.19 3.16 2.27
CA MET A 233 3.21 3.37 1.24
C MET A 233 3.93 4.67 1.53
N ILE A 234 5.25 4.61 1.77
CA ILE A 234 6.07 5.78 2.07
C ILE A 234 7.12 5.97 0.99
N ARG A 235 7.40 7.23 0.63
CA ARG A 235 8.56 7.62 -0.19
C ARG A 235 9.66 8.11 0.72
N HIS A 236 10.82 7.46 0.69
CA HIS A 236 12.01 7.94 1.37
C HIS A 236 12.44 9.31 0.85
N ILE A 237 13.02 10.13 1.72
CA ILE A 237 13.69 11.38 1.34
C ILE A 237 15.19 11.09 1.20
N ASP A 238 15.82 11.62 0.17
CA ASP A 238 17.24 11.42 -0.09
C ASP A 238 18.08 11.85 1.13
N GLY A 239 18.93 10.94 1.62
CA GLY A 239 19.73 11.15 2.83
C GLY A 239 18.95 11.10 4.15
N ASN A 240 17.63 10.88 4.11
CA ASN A 240 16.77 10.74 5.28
C ASN A 240 15.68 9.68 5.03
N PRO A 241 16.04 8.39 4.98
CA PRO A 241 15.07 7.33 4.80
C PRO A 241 14.11 7.26 6.00
N TRP A 242 12.88 6.81 5.75
CA TRP A 242 11.98 6.43 6.83
C TRP A 242 12.53 5.18 7.53
N LEU A 243 12.59 5.23 8.84
CA LEU A 243 12.96 4.09 9.68
C LEU A 243 11.83 3.82 10.65
N GLN A 244 11.53 2.55 10.87
CA GLN A 244 10.52 2.17 11.85
C GLN A 244 11.03 2.55 13.25
N THR A 245 10.26 3.38 13.94
CA THR A 245 10.51 3.69 15.37
C THR A 245 9.58 2.87 16.24
N ASP A 246 10.12 2.27 17.30
CA ASP A 246 9.40 1.48 18.31
C ASP A 246 8.26 2.24 19.01
#